data_dd004e9eb32f061f3382372ed4b2be01
#
_entry.id   dd004e9eb32f061f3382372ed4b2be01
#
_cell.length_a   1.000
_cell.length_b   1.000
_cell.length_c   1.000
_cell.angle_alpha   90.00
_cell.angle_beta   90.00
_cell.angle_gamma   90.00
#
_symmetry.space_group_name_H-M   'P 1'
#
loop_
_entity.id
_entity.type
_entity.pdbx_description
1 polymer ?
#
loop_
_entity_poly.entity_id
_entity_poly.type
_entity_poly.pdbx_seq_one_letter_code
_entity_poly.pdbx_strand_id
1 'polypeptide(L)'
;MTVPGHSFCKRLLFSIFLCVASGGVAAQPFSFVALGDLPYGQAAQGYAPYKSLIRAINQERPSFSIHIGDFKSGSTLCSDEESKVQLGHFGLFDSALVFTPGDNEWTDCHRANNGSHDPLERLQALRATFYKPGLSLGKQPLAVLNQSTAAPAFAKFVENQRWTHQGVVFATLHIVGSNNNFEVRDPRAVAEFFDREKANIAWIREAFASAVQSQAKAIVLAMQADVFEAKSLWEDFPAHSGYRASIGETLLPLAAQSNIPVLLIHGDSHVFRFDQPFMLNKKPIPQLTRLEVPGAGDVRAVHVTVDTRQRDPFAVRLLEPAATP
;
A
#
# COMPACT_ATOMS: atom_id res chain seq x y z
N MET A 1 -83.28 -29.08 -38.22
CA MET A 1 -82.47 -29.30 -37.00
C MET A 1 -81.19 -28.52 -37.21
N THR A 2 -81.09 -27.38 -36.59
CA THR A 2 -80.01 -26.41 -36.73
C THR A 2 -79.04 -26.53 -35.53
N VAL A 3 -77.76 -26.73 -35.76
CA VAL A 3 -76.71 -26.78 -34.76
C VAL A 3 -76.03 -25.41 -34.68
N PRO A 4 -75.86 -24.78 -33.52
CA PRO A 4 -75.17 -23.48 -33.46
C PRO A 4 -73.64 -23.64 -33.31
N GLY A 5 -72.93 -22.83 -34.11
CA GLY A 5 -71.51 -22.79 -34.11
C GLY A 5 -70.91 -22.02 -32.91
N HIS A 6 -69.85 -22.57 -32.28
CA HIS A 6 -69.08 -21.91 -31.21
C HIS A 6 -67.93 -21.09 -31.83
N SER A 7 -67.97 -19.77 -31.58
CA SER A 7 -66.90 -18.84 -31.91
C SER A 7 -65.83 -18.86 -30.84
N PHE A 8 -64.62 -19.33 -31.20
CA PHE A 8 -63.45 -19.31 -30.32
C PHE A 8 -62.73 -17.95 -30.44
N CYS A 9 -62.90 -17.12 -29.43
CA CYS A 9 -62.15 -15.85 -29.32
C CYS A 9 -60.73 -16.12 -28.79
N LYS A 10 -59.72 -16.07 -29.66
CA LYS A 10 -58.30 -16.14 -29.30
C LYS A 10 -57.85 -14.81 -28.66
N ARG A 11 -57.70 -14.79 -27.33
CA ARG A 11 -57.00 -13.69 -26.62
C ARG A 11 -55.51 -13.79 -26.84
N LEU A 12 -54.96 -12.83 -27.55
CA LEU A 12 -53.51 -12.62 -27.75
C LEU A 12 -52.95 -11.95 -26.47
N LEU A 13 -52.22 -12.70 -25.68
CA LEU A 13 -51.46 -12.15 -24.52
C LEU A 13 -50.19 -11.54 -25.08
N PHE A 14 -50.12 -10.23 -25.08
CA PHE A 14 -48.87 -9.46 -25.34
C PHE A 14 -48.06 -9.42 -24.01
N SER A 15 -47.01 -10.27 -23.91
CA SER A 15 -46.04 -10.17 -22.83
C SER A 15 -45.10 -9.01 -23.12
N ILE A 16 -45.24 -7.92 -22.39
CA ILE A 16 -44.28 -6.79 -22.41
C ILE A 16 -43.06 -7.25 -21.62
N PHE A 17 -41.97 -7.56 -22.31
CA PHE A 17 -40.64 -7.76 -21.70
C PHE A 17 -40.07 -6.38 -21.31
N LEU A 18 -40.15 -6.05 -20.01
CA LEU A 18 -39.50 -4.88 -19.46
C LEU A 18 -38.00 -5.17 -19.37
N CYS A 19 -37.23 -4.73 -20.36
CA CYS A 19 -35.77 -4.70 -20.26
C CYS A 19 -35.38 -3.67 -19.19
N VAL A 20 -35.10 -4.13 -17.98
CA VAL A 20 -34.43 -3.33 -16.96
C VAL A 20 -32.97 -3.18 -17.42
N ALA A 21 -32.67 -2.07 -18.05
CA ALA A 21 -31.31 -1.65 -18.31
C ALA A 21 -30.67 -1.40 -16.92
N SER A 22 -29.89 -2.36 -16.44
CA SER A 22 -28.97 -2.15 -15.32
C SER A 22 -27.92 -1.12 -15.75
N GLY A 23 -28.24 0.15 -15.60
CA GLY A 23 -27.30 1.24 -15.72
C GLY A 23 -26.22 1.03 -14.65
N GLY A 24 -25.06 0.52 -15.05
CA GLY A 24 -23.91 0.45 -14.18
C GLY A 24 -23.62 1.88 -13.72
N VAL A 25 -23.73 2.14 -12.43
CA VAL A 25 -23.29 3.40 -11.83
C VAL A 25 -21.79 3.50 -12.10
N ALA A 26 -21.40 4.41 -12.98
CA ALA A 26 -19.99 4.67 -13.26
C ALA A 26 -19.32 5.04 -11.93
N ALA A 27 -18.24 4.34 -11.57
CA ALA A 27 -17.51 4.62 -10.35
C ALA A 27 -17.09 6.09 -10.31
N GLN A 28 -17.43 6.80 -9.24
CA GLN A 28 -17.03 8.19 -9.05
C GLN A 28 -15.54 8.22 -8.68
N PRO A 29 -14.79 9.28 -9.06
CA PRO A 29 -13.45 9.46 -8.57
C PRO A 29 -13.43 9.49 -7.03
N PHE A 30 -12.38 8.91 -6.47
CA PHE A 30 -12.12 8.97 -5.02
C PHE A 30 -10.69 9.40 -4.76
N SER A 31 -10.38 9.71 -3.52
CA SER A 31 -9.01 10.01 -3.13
C SER A 31 -8.56 9.23 -1.91
N PHE A 32 -7.25 9.02 -1.85
CA PHE A 32 -6.55 8.59 -0.65
C PHE A 32 -5.28 9.42 -0.47
N VAL A 33 -4.65 9.35 0.70
CA VAL A 33 -3.39 10.03 0.97
C VAL A 33 -2.29 9.01 1.22
N ALA A 34 -1.13 9.22 0.59
CA ALA A 34 0.08 8.46 0.83
C ALA A 34 1.10 9.33 1.58
N LEU A 35 1.72 8.76 2.61
CA LEU A 35 2.79 9.38 3.39
C LEU A 35 3.68 8.30 3.99
N GLY A 36 4.86 8.70 4.44
CA GLY A 36 5.81 7.86 5.15
C GLY A 36 7.03 8.67 5.54
N ASP A 37 8.06 8.01 6.10
CA ASP A 37 9.31 8.65 6.50
C ASP A 37 9.09 9.88 7.41
N LEU A 38 8.05 9.82 8.25
CA LEU A 38 7.54 10.88 9.13
C LEU A 38 6.91 10.30 10.40
N PRO A 39 7.10 10.98 11.57
CA PRO A 39 7.92 12.17 11.78
C PRO A 39 9.39 11.84 11.98
N TYR A 40 10.28 12.67 11.46
CA TYR A 40 11.72 12.56 11.71
C TYR A 40 12.24 13.64 12.66
N GLY A 41 13.39 13.38 13.28
CA GLY A 41 14.03 14.30 14.21
C GLY A 41 13.55 14.12 15.66
N GLN A 42 13.91 15.08 16.51
CA GLN A 42 13.50 15.06 17.92
C GLN A 42 12.01 15.41 18.07
N ALA A 43 11.36 14.85 19.07
CA ALA A 43 9.93 15.05 19.36
C ALA A 43 9.49 16.53 19.36
N ALA A 44 10.33 17.40 19.95
CA ALA A 44 10.03 18.83 19.99
C ALA A 44 9.95 19.52 18.62
N GLN A 45 10.64 18.98 17.62
CA GLN A 45 10.74 19.57 16.28
C GLN A 45 9.90 18.80 15.25
N GLY A 46 9.83 17.46 15.33
CA GLY A 46 9.17 16.63 14.35
C GLY A 46 7.65 16.46 14.57
N TYR A 47 7.21 16.38 15.84
CA TYR A 47 5.83 16.00 16.12
C TYR A 47 4.80 17.09 15.85
N ALA A 48 5.14 18.36 16.07
CA ALA A 48 4.18 19.46 15.84
C ALA A 48 3.88 19.65 14.34
N PRO A 49 4.87 19.69 13.44
CA PRO A 49 4.62 19.69 11.99
C PRO A 49 3.85 18.47 11.51
N TYR A 50 4.20 17.27 12.01
CA TYR A 50 3.51 16.04 11.63
C TYR A 50 2.03 16.04 12.05
N LYS A 51 1.72 16.48 13.28
CA LYS A 51 0.32 16.65 13.70
C LYS A 51 -0.42 17.69 12.85
N SER A 52 0.29 18.74 12.40
CA SER A 52 -0.28 19.72 11.48
C SER A 52 -0.60 19.12 10.12
N LEU A 53 0.28 18.24 9.61
CA LEU A 53 0.04 17.48 8.39
C LEU A 53 -1.17 16.55 8.55
N ILE A 54 -1.30 15.83 9.68
CA ILE A 54 -2.48 14.99 9.95
C ILE A 54 -3.77 15.81 9.95
N ARG A 55 -3.75 17.04 10.50
CA ARG A 55 -4.93 17.95 10.42
C ARG A 55 -5.27 18.32 8.98
N ALA A 56 -4.27 18.60 8.14
CA ALA A 56 -4.49 18.88 6.73
C ALA A 56 -5.08 17.66 6.01
N ILE A 57 -4.56 16.46 6.28
CA ILE A 57 -5.09 15.21 5.74
C ILE A 57 -6.56 15.02 6.15
N ASN A 58 -6.90 15.25 7.41
CA ASN A 58 -8.27 15.13 7.90
C ASN A 58 -9.23 16.14 7.23
N GLN A 59 -8.76 17.35 6.88
CA GLN A 59 -9.54 18.33 6.14
C GLN A 59 -9.86 17.91 4.71
N GLU A 60 -8.96 17.17 4.06
CA GLU A 60 -9.17 16.58 2.72
C GLU A 60 -10.24 15.48 2.70
N ARG A 61 -10.55 14.87 3.84
CA ARG A 61 -11.50 13.77 3.98
C ARG A 61 -11.23 12.61 3.01
N PRO A 62 -10.00 12.09 2.92
CA PRO A 62 -9.71 10.98 2.03
C PRO A 62 -10.49 9.73 2.42
N SER A 63 -10.71 8.81 1.47
CA SER A 63 -11.33 7.52 1.77
C SER A 63 -10.53 6.73 2.82
N PHE A 64 -9.21 6.83 2.78
CA PHE A 64 -8.25 6.31 3.74
C PHE A 64 -6.88 6.95 3.51
N SER A 65 -5.94 6.67 4.40
CA SER A 65 -4.52 7.01 4.22
C SER A 65 -3.67 5.74 4.23
N ILE A 66 -2.50 5.79 3.56
CA ILE A 66 -1.48 4.72 3.57
C ILE A 66 -0.20 5.33 4.11
N HIS A 67 0.32 4.78 5.21
CA HIS A 67 1.63 5.13 5.76
C HIS A 67 2.61 4.02 5.42
N ILE A 68 3.65 4.34 4.66
CA ILE A 68 4.57 3.36 4.10
C ILE A 68 5.77 3.04 5.01
N GLY A 69 5.70 3.36 6.27
CA GLY A 69 6.76 3.06 7.22
C GLY A 69 7.62 4.26 7.59
N ASP A 70 8.66 3.97 8.34
CA ASP A 70 9.62 4.96 8.86
C ASP A 70 8.93 6.07 9.65
N PHE A 71 8.14 5.66 10.66
CA PHE A 71 7.51 6.60 11.60
C PHE A 71 8.50 7.22 12.60
N LYS A 72 9.76 6.91 12.49
CA LYS A 72 10.88 7.50 13.23
C LYS A 72 12.13 7.52 12.34
N SER A 73 13.06 8.41 12.62
CA SER A 73 14.33 8.45 11.88
C SER A 73 15.25 7.29 12.26
N GLY A 74 16.21 6.98 11.38
CA GLY A 74 17.28 6.02 11.62
C GLY A 74 18.25 6.40 12.77
N SER A 75 17.98 7.47 13.52
CA SER A 75 18.72 7.91 14.71
C SER A 75 17.85 8.11 15.95
N THR A 76 16.56 7.80 15.88
CA THR A 76 15.63 7.80 17.02
C THR A 76 15.63 6.41 17.67
N LEU A 77 15.56 6.33 19.01
CA LEU A 77 15.55 5.06 19.73
C LEU A 77 14.36 4.18 19.31
N CYS A 78 14.61 2.89 19.15
CA CYS A 78 13.58 1.87 18.89
C CYS A 78 12.92 1.40 20.20
N SER A 79 12.38 2.33 20.98
CA SER A 79 11.76 2.00 22.27
C SER A 79 10.26 1.72 22.14
N ASP A 80 9.71 0.99 23.13
CA ASP A 80 8.27 0.76 23.22
C ASP A 80 7.50 2.07 23.45
N GLU A 81 8.13 3.05 24.13
CA GLU A 81 7.57 4.39 24.35
C GLU A 81 7.40 5.13 23.02
N GLU A 82 8.42 5.09 22.16
CA GLU A 82 8.33 5.69 20.82
C GLU A 82 7.22 5.04 20.00
N SER A 83 7.14 3.72 20.00
CA SER A 83 6.06 2.99 19.31
C SER A 83 4.68 3.39 19.81
N LYS A 84 4.50 3.57 21.13
CA LYS A 84 3.24 4.05 21.72
C LYS A 84 2.88 5.47 21.29
N VAL A 85 3.88 6.37 21.25
CA VAL A 85 3.69 7.74 20.79
C VAL A 85 3.23 7.75 19.34
N GLN A 86 3.88 6.97 18.48
CA GLN A 86 3.53 6.91 17.06
C GLN A 86 2.17 6.25 16.83
N LEU A 87 1.82 5.20 17.58
CA LEU A 87 0.46 4.66 17.58
C LEU A 87 -0.58 5.72 17.99
N GLY A 88 -0.23 6.58 18.95
CA GLY A 88 -1.05 7.73 19.34
C GLY A 88 -1.23 8.73 18.18
N HIS A 89 -0.18 9.01 17.41
CA HIS A 89 -0.28 9.84 16.21
C HIS A 89 -1.17 9.20 15.13
N PHE A 90 -1.05 7.90 14.91
CA PHE A 90 -1.90 7.16 13.97
C PHE A 90 -3.38 7.18 14.38
N GLY A 91 -3.66 7.27 15.68
CA GLY A 91 -5.00 7.48 16.22
C GLY A 91 -5.60 8.89 15.96
N LEU A 92 -4.83 9.85 15.42
CA LEU A 92 -5.32 11.18 15.06
C LEU A 92 -5.94 11.25 13.65
N PHE A 93 -5.72 10.26 12.80
CA PHE A 93 -6.35 10.19 11.49
C PHE A 93 -7.85 9.92 11.64
N ASP A 94 -8.70 10.80 11.07
CA ASP A 94 -10.15 10.67 11.15
C ASP A 94 -10.67 9.51 10.29
N SER A 95 -10.07 9.29 9.12
CA SER A 95 -10.33 8.11 8.27
C SER A 95 -9.44 6.93 8.66
N ALA A 96 -9.59 5.82 7.94
CA ALA A 96 -8.72 4.65 8.07
C ALA A 96 -7.26 4.99 7.75
N LEU A 97 -6.31 4.38 8.46
CA LEU A 97 -4.88 4.41 8.17
C LEU A 97 -4.37 2.99 7.98
N VAL A 98 -3.93 2.65 6.79
CA VAL A 98 -3.23 1.39 6.52
C VAL A 98 -1.74 1.64 6.65
N PHE A 99 -1.05 0.79 7.39
CA PHE A 99 0.37 0.94 7.71
C PHE A 99 1.16 -0.27 7.20
N THR A 100 2.34 -0.04 6.61
CA THR A 100 3.36 -1.05 6.35
C THR A 100 4.68 -0.61 6.99
N PRO A 101 5.49 -1.51 7.57
CA PRO A 101 6.73 -1.12 8.24
C PRO A 101 7.79 -0.59 7.27
N GLY A 102 8.65 0.30 7.78
CA GLY A 102 9.93 0.62 7.19
C GLY A 102 11.10 -0.11 7.87
N ASP A 103 12.33 0.24 7.53
CA ASP A 103 13.53 -0.35 8.11
C ASP A 103 13.89 0.30 9.44
N ASN A 104 13.59 1.57 9.63
CA ASN A 104 13.94 2.31 10.83
C ASN A 104 13.22 1.78 12.09
N GLU A 105 12.06 1.16 11.97
CA GLU A 105 11.31 0.63 13.09
C GLU A 105 11.85 -0.70 13.63
N TRP A 106 12.67 -1.42 12.86
CA TRP A 106 13.12 -2.73 13.28
C TRP A 106 14.50 -3.17 12.75
N THR A 107 14.78 -3.18 11.43
CA THR A 107 16.07 -3.66 10.90
C THR A 107 17.23 -2.85 11.45
N ASP A 108 17.07 -1.54 11.50
CA ASP A 108 18.09 -0.58 11.90
C ASP A 108 18.23 -0.44 13.43
N CYS A 109 17.37 -1.08 14.20
CA CYS A 109 17.36 -1.01 15.65
C CYS A 109 18.61 -1.62 16.30
N HIS A 110 19.40 -2.40 15.56
CA HIS A 110 20.69 -2.92 16.01
C HIS A 110 21.75 -1.82 16.16
N ARG A 111 21.60 -0.67 15.51
CA ARG A 111 22.53 0.46 15.55
C ARG A 111 22.60 1.06 16.95
N ALA A 112 23.80 1.46 17.40
CA ALA A 112 24.01 2.01 18.74
C ALA A 112 23.14 3.26 19.01
N ASN A 113 22.99 4.14 18.03
CA ASN A 113 22.14 5.34 18.12
C ASN A 113 20.64 5.03 18.12
N ASN A 114 20.22 3.81 17.81
CA ASN A 114 18.85 3.32 17.87
C ASN A 114 18.57 2.47 19.12
N GLY A 115 19.56 2.28 20.00
CA GLY A 115 19.43 1.57 21.26
C GLY A 115 19.99 0.14 21.26
N SER A 116 20.65 -0.31 20.17
CA SER A 116 21.28 -1.64 20.07
C SER A 116 20.31 -2.79 20.36
N HIS A 117 19.10 -2.72 19.87
CA HIS A 117 18.08 -3.75 20.03
C HIS A 117 18.23 -4.89 19.02
N ASP A 118 17.70 -6.06 19.35
CA ASP A 118 17.55 -7.17 18.38
C ASP A 118 16.47 -6.80 17.34
N PRO A 119 16.80 -6.72 16.04
CA PRO A 119 15.83 -6.41 14.99
C PRO A 119 14.61 -7.32 14.98
N LEU A 120 14.80 -8.61 15.20
CA LEU A 120 13.70 -9.58 15.15
C LEU A 120 12.76 -9.47 16.34
N GLU A 121 13.28 -9.09 17.50
CA GLU A 121 12.48 -8.77 18.67
C GLU A 121 11.68 -7.49 18.41
N ARG A 122 12.30 -6.44 17.85
CA ARG A 122 11.59 -5.20 17.47
C ARG A 122 10.50 -5.45 16.42
N LEU A 123 10.74 -6.31 15.44
CA LEU A 123 9.71 -6.72 14.49
C LEU A 123 8.50 -7.39 15.17
N GLN A 124 8.74 -8.23 16.18
CA GLN A 124 7.66 -8.86 16.93
C GLN A 124 6.86 -7.81 17.75
N ALA A 125 7.56 -6.90 18.44
CA ALA A 125 6.94 -5.81 19.18
C ALA A 125 6.10 -4.89 18.27
N LEU A 126 6.62 -4.56 17.10
CA LEU A 126 5.92 -3.78 16.07
C LEU A 126 4.63 -4.48 15.62
N ARG A 127 4.71 -5.76 15.27
CA ARG A 127 3.54 -6.57 14.89
C ARG A 127 2.48 -6.58 15.97
N ALA A 128 2.87 -6.78 17.23
CA ALA A 128 1.95 -6.80 18.37
C ALA A 128 1.30 -5.44 18.65
N THR A 129 2.02 -4.34 18.37
CA THR A 129 1.57 -2.97 18.65
C THR A 129 0.63 -2.42 17.58
N PHE A 130 0.95 -2.60 16.29
CA PHE A 130 0.30 -1.88 15.21
C PHE A 130 -0.73 -2.70 14.43
N TYR A 131 -0.74 -4.03 14.57
CA TYR A 131 -1.62 -4.85 13.73
C TYR A 131 -2.70 -5.57 14.52
N LYS A 132 -3.95 -5.30 14.14
CA LYS A 132 -5.13 -6.03 14.60
C LYS A 132 -5.66 -6.86 13.43
N PRO A 133 -5.94 -8.15 13.59
CA PRO A 133 -6.46 -8.97 12.51
C PRO A 133 -7.72 -8.37 11.90
N GLY A 134 -7.72 -8.24 10.58
CA GLY A 134 -8.88 -7.81 9.80
C GLY A 134 -9.17 -6.31 9.80
N LEU A 135 -8.38 -5.48 10.48
CA LEU A 135 -8.65 -4.04 10.59
C LEU A 135 -7.38 -3.21 10.36
N SER A 136 -7.55 -2.06 9.73
CA SER A 136 -6.56 -0.99 9.68
C SER A 136 -6.53 -0.20 11.00
N LEU A 137 -5.65 0.80 11.05
CA LEU A 137 -5.59 1.84 12.08
C LEU A 137 -6.50 3.03 11.73
N GLY A 138 -6.37 4.13 12.47
CA GLY A 138 -7.20 5.33 12.33
C GLY A 138 -8.49 5.27 13.16
N LYS A 139 -9.24 6.39 13.22
CA LYS A 139 -10.48 6.46 14.01
C LYS A 139 -11.65 5.69 13.38
N GLN A 140 -11.66 5.56 12.07
CA GLN A 140 -12.65 4.80 11.30
C GLN A 140 -11.95 3.66 10.55
N PRO A 141 -11.62 2.54 11.23
CA PRO A 141 -10.86 1.45 10.63
C PRO A 141 -11.57 0.84 9.41
N LEU A 142 -10.78 0.52 8.42
CA LEU A 142 -11.17 -0.20 7.22
C LEU A 142 -10.99 -1.71 7.43
N ALA A 143 -11.91 -2.51 6.95
CA ALA A 143 -11.74 -3.96 6.90
C ALA A 143 -10.66 -4.33 5.86
N VAL A 144 -9.66 -5.10 6.28
CA VAL A 144 -8.55 -5.56 5.44
C VAL A 144 -8.37 -7.07 5.58
N LEU A 145 -7.91 -7.71 4.51
CA LEU A 145 -7.48 -9.10 4.54
C LEU A 145 -5.98 -9.13 4.86
N ASN A 146 -5.62 -9.70 6.01
CA ASN A 146 -4.22 -9.94 6.32
C ASN A 146 -3.74 -11.25 5.68
N GLN A 147 -2.51 -11.30 5.19
CA GLN A 147 -1.93 -12.53 4.64
C GLN A 147 -1.91 -13.64 5.69
N SER A 148 -1.66 -13.29 6.94
CA SER A 148 -1.67 -14.23 8.09
C SER A 148 -3.00 -14.98 8.27
N THR A 149 -4.12 -14.38 7.89
CA THR A 149 -5.45 -15.01 7.95
C THR A 149 -5.85 -15.67 6.63
N ALA A 150 -5.34 -15.15 5.51
CA ALA A 150 -5.63 -15.67 4.18
C ALA A 150 -4.90 -16.99 3.87
N ALA A 151 -3.69 -17.18 4.42
CA ALA A 151 -2.84 -18.31 4.09
C ALA A 151 -2.10 -18.84 5.34
N PRO A 152 -2.47 -20.02 5.87
CA PRO A 152 -1.86 -20.60 7.09
C PRO A 152 -0.33 -20.72 7.03
N ALA A 153 0.24 -20.96 5.84
CA ALA A 153 1.70 -21.00 5.64
C ALA A 153 2.40 -19.68 5.95
N PHE A 154 1.65 -18.57 5.99
CA PHE A 154 2.14 -17.22 6.21
C PHE A 154 1.53 -16.56 7.46
N ALA A 155 1.15 -17.35 8.46
CA ALA A 155 0.42 -16.90 9.65
C ALA A 155 1.11 -15.78 10.47
N LYS A 156 2.43 -15.59 10.33
CA LYS A 156 3.18 -14.54 11.04
C LYS A 156 3.20 -13.16 10.35
N PHE A 157 2.79 -13.09 9.06
CA PHE A 157 2.87 -11.85 8.27
C PHE A 157 1.55 -11.07 8.34
N VAL A 158 1.31 -10.44 9.47
CA VAL A 158 0.11 -9.65 9.77
C VAL A 158 0.13 -8.29 9.05
N GLU A 159 1.30 -7.79 8.71
CA GLU A 159 1.57 -6.51 8.07
C GLU A 159 1.27 -6.48 6.57
N ASN A 160 1.24 -7.64 5.90
CA ASN A 160 0.79 -7.73 4.53
C ASN A 160 -0.74 -7.70 4.51
N GLN A 161 -1.30 -6.57 4.10
CA GLN A 161 -2.74 -6.28 4.10
C GLN A 161 -3.24 -6.06 2.67
N ARG A 162 -4.47 -6.48 2.36
CA ARG A 162 -5.13 -6.26 1.06
C ARG A 162 -6.59 -5.88 1.25
N TRP A 163 -7.06 -4.95 0.43
CA TRP A 163 -8.47 -4.55 0.37
C TRP A 163 -8.84 -4.12 -1.03
N THR A 164 -10.13 -3.96 -1.27
CA THR A 164 -10.65 -3.38 -2.52
C THR A 164 -11.47 -2.15 -2.21
N HIS A 165 -11.24 -1.08 -2.97
CA HIS A 165 -12.03 0.14 -2.88
C HIS A 165 -12.37 0.65 -4.28
N GLN A 166 -13.66 0.83 -4.56
CA GLN A 166 -14.20 1.32 -5.85
C GLN A 166 -13.56 0.68 -7.10
N GLY A 167 -13.39 -0.65 -7.06
CA GLY A 167 -12.86 -1.41 -8.21
C GLY A 167 -11.34 -1.32 -8.35
N VAL A 168 -10.62 -0.86 -7.34
CA VAL A 168 -9.15 -0.86 -7.26
C VAL A 168 -8.71 -1.83 -6.17
N VAL A 169 -7.74 -2.69 -6.47
CA VAL A 169 -7.11 -3.59 -5.49
C VAL A 169 -5.91 -2.87 -4.87
N PHE A 170 -5.86 -2.84 -3.55
CA PHE A 170 -4.76 -2.29 -2.77
C PHE A 170 -4.07 -3.41 -1.99
N ALA A 171 -2.74 -3.36 -1.89
CA ALA A 171 -1.98 -4.24 -1.00
C ALA A 171 -0.74 -3.55 -0.43
N THR A 172 -0.45 -3.82 0.85
CA THR A 172 0.83 -3.49 1.46
C THR A 172 1.79 -4.68 1.33
N LEU A 173 3.06 -4.37 1.14
CA LEU A 173 4.16 -5.33 1.01
C LEU A 173 5.22 -4.99 2.07
N HIS A 174 5.59 -5.92 2.90
CA HIS A 174 6.67 -5.71 3.87
C HIS A 174 8.02 -5.89 3.17
N ILE A 175 8.40 -4.86 2.40
CA ILE A 175 9.68 -4.74 1.70
C ILE A 175 10.28 -3.41 2.14
N VAL A 176 11.43 -3.47 2.82
CA VAL A 176 12.01 -2.33 3.54
C VAL A 176 13.40 -1.98 3.03
N GLY A 177 13.85 -0.77 3.31
CA GLY A 177 15.23 -0.32 3.11
C GLY A 177 16.25 -1.26 3.74
N SER A 178 17.49 -0.80 3.86
CA SER A 178 18.59 -1.60 4.44
C SER A 178 18.70 -2.99 3.81
N ASN A 179 18.62 -3.05 2.45
CA ASN A 179 18.66 -4.28 1.65
C ASN A 179 17.62 -5.31 2.09
N ASN A 180 16.44 -4.86 2.53
CA ASN A 180 15.33 -5.73 2.94
C ASN A 180 15.71 -6.71 4.07
N ASN A 181 16.54 -6.29 5.03
CA ASN A 181 17.13 -7.13 6.09
C ASN A 181 17.97 -8.32 5.58
N PHE A 182 18.38 -8.32 4.33
CA PHE A 182 19.24 -9.38 3.81
C PHE A 182 20.70 -9.13 4.23
N GLU A 183 20.98 -9.29 5.52
CA GLU A 183 22.31 -9.13 6.14
C GLU A 183 23.00 -10.49 6.21
N VAL A 184 23.87 -10.76 5.24
CA VAL A 184 24.53 -12.07 5.07
C VAL A 184 25.46 -12.48 6.23
N ARG A 185 25.83 -11.52 7.11
CA ARG A 185 26.66 -11.78 8.29
C ARG A 185 25.83 -12.25 9.50
N ASP A 186 24.50 -12.11 9.47
CA ASP A 186 23.59 -12.60 10.50
C ASP A 186 22.68 -13.72 9.95
N PRO A 187 22.92 -15.00 10.29
CA PRO A 187 22.09 -16.09 9.84
C PRO A 187 20.61 -15.99 10.21
N ARG A 188 20.28 -15.27 11.32
CA ARG A 188 18.88 -15.05 11.71
C ARG A 188 18.19 -14.02 10.81
N ALA A 189 18.89 -12.95 10.46
CA ALA A 189 18.41 -11.98 9.48
C ALA A 189 18.18 -12.63 8.11
N VAL A 190 19.12 -13.44 7.65
CA VAL A 190 18.99 -14.22 6.40
C VAL A 190 17.78 -15.15 6.44
N ALA A 191 17.55 -15.86 7.54
CA ALA A 191 16.40 -16.76 7.68
C ALA A 191 15.07 -15.99 7.66
N GLU A 192 14.99 -14.87 8.38
CA GLU A 192 13.83 -13.97 8.39
C GLU A 192 13.55 -13.43 6.98
N PHE A 193 14.60 -12.92 6.31
CA PHE A 193 14.50 -12.41 4.94
C PHE A 193 13.87 -13.43 4.00
N PHE A 194 14.41 -14.67 3.93
CA PHE A 194 13.88 -15.68 3.02
C PHE A 194 12.46 -16.12 3.35
N ASP A 195 12.08 -16.14 4.61
CA ASP A 195 10.69 -16.43 5.00
C ASP A 195 9.74 -15.31 4.55
N ARG A 196 10.11 -14.02 4.80
CA ARG A 196 9.29 -12.87 4.41
C ARG A 196 9.27 -12.68 2.91
N GLU A 197 10.38 -12.95 2.21
CA GLU A 197 10.46 -12.88 0.76
C GLU A 197 9.49 -13.87 0.08
N LYS A 198 9.42 -15.12 0.59
CA LYS A 198 8.40 -16.10 0.13
C LYS A 198 6.97 -15.57 0.34
N ALA A 199 6.71 -14.95 1.48
CA ALA A 199 5.41 -14.39 1.78
C ALA A 199 5.08 -13.21 0.84
N ASN A 200 6.01 -12.27 0.63
CA ASN A 200 5.84 -11.14 -0.27
C ASN A 200 5.60 -11.60 -1.72
N ILE A 201 6.37 -12.56 -2.22
CA ILE A 201 6.18 -13.13 -3.56
C ILE A 201 4.77 -13.71 -3.71
N ALA A 202 4.34 -14.52 -2.76
CA ALA A 202 2.99 -15.08 -2.77
C ALA A 202 1.92 -13.96 -2.73
N TRP A 203 2.12 -12.95 -1.88
CA TRP A 203 1.16 -11.86 -1.72
C TRP A 203 1.06 -10.95 -2.93
N ILE A 204 2.16 -10.65 -3.61
CA ILE A 204 2.17 -9.94 -4.90
C ILE A 204 1.35 -10.71 -5.93
N ARG A 205 1.61 -12.03 -6.09
CA ARG A 205 0.85 -12.87 -7.00
C ARG A 205 -0.64 -12.88 -6.69
N GLU A 206 -1.00 -12.98 -5.43
CA GLU A 206 -2.39 -12.93 -4.96
C GLU A 206 -3.05 -11.57 -5.23
N ALA A 207 -2.33 -10.45 -5.10
CA ALA A 207 -2.85 -9.14 -5.43
C ALA A 207 -3.23 -9.04 -6.93
N PHE A 208 -2.35 -9.49 -7.81
CA PHE A 208 -2.62 -9.53 -9.25
C PHE A 208 -3.73 -10.52 -9.60
N ALA A 209 -3.73 -11.72 -9.02
CA ALA A 209 -4.80 -12.71 -9.23
C ALA A 209 -6.16 -12.17 -8.78
N SER A 210 -6.21 -11.53 -7.61
CA SER A 210 -7.42 -10.87 -7.10
C SER A 210 -7.92 -9.76 -8.03
N ALA A 211 -7.01 -8.97 -8.59
CA ALA A 211 -7.36 -7.91 -9.53
C ALA A 211 -7.96 -8.47 -10.82
N VAL A 212 -7.39 -9.54 -11.36
CA VAL A 212 -7.94 -10.23 -12.54
C VAL A 212 -9.31 -10.82 -12.23
N GLN A 213 -9.44 -11.55 -11.11
CA GLN A 213 -10.69 -12.20 -10.72
C GLN A 213 -11.83 -11.20 -10.49
N SER A 214 -11.54 -10.06 -9.86
CA SER A 214 -12.52 -9.01 -9.58
C SER A 214 -12.73 -8.03 -10.72
N GLN A 215 -12.03 -8.20 -11.85
CA GLN A 215 -12.01 -7.26 -12.98
C GLN A 215 -11.63 -5.84 -12.54
N ALA A 216 -10.66 -5.75 -11.62
CA ALA A 216 -10.21 -4.48 -11.09
C ALA A 216 -9.69 -3.55 -12.20
N LYS A 217 -9.90 -2.25 -12.00
CA LYS A 217 -9.51 -1.19 -12.94
C LYS A 217 -8.09 -0.69 -12.71
N ALA A 218 -7.55 -0.91 -11.51
CA ALA A 218 -6.18 -0.58 -11.15
C ALA A 218 -5.71 -1.43 -9.97
N ILE A 219 -4.39 -1.46 -9.75
CA ILE A 219 -3.73 -2.06 -8.59
C ILE A 219 -2.87 -0.98 -7.93
N VAL A 220 -2.91 -0.89 -6.61
CA VAL A 220 -2.01 -0.05 -5.81
C VAL A 220 -1.25 -0.94 -4.85
N LEU A 221 0.07 -0.93 -4.96
CA LEU A 221 0.98 -1.64 -4.05
C LEU A 221 1.76 -0.59 -3.24
N ALA A 222 1.91 -0.81 -1.94
CA ALA A 222 2.62 0.10 -1.05
C ALA A 222 3.68 -0.67 -0.25
N MET A 223 4.90 -0.16 -0.24
CA MET A 223 6.05 -0.67 0.52
C MET A 223 6.91 0.49 0.98
N GLN A 224 7.96 0.26 1.79
CA GLN A 224 8.83 1.37 2.22
C GLN A 224 10.04 1.53 1.30
N ALA A 225 10.72 0.46 0.92
CA ALA A 225 12.03 0.51 0.26
C ALA A 225 12.08 1.31 -1.05
N ASP A 226 13.08 2.19 -1.20
CA ASP A 226 13.50 2.69 -2.52
C ASP A 226 14.39 1.65 -3.20
N VAL A 227 13.82 0.90 -4.11
CA VAL A 227 14.56 -0.12 -4.86
C VAL A 227 15.59 0.47 -5.84
N PHE A 228 15.68 1.78 -5.96
CA PHE A 228 16.67 2.49 -6.80
C PHE A 228 17.82 3.12 -6.01
N GLU A 229 17.87 2.95 -4.68
CA GLU A 229 18.87 3.58 -3.82
C GLU A 229 20.32 3.26 -4.27
N ALA A 230 20.60 1.98 -4.60
CA ALA A 230 21.91 1.54 -5.10
C ALA A 230 21.89 1.30 -6.62
N LYS A 231 21.42 2.24 -7.37
CA LYS A 231 21.18 2.14 -8.81
C LYS A 231 22.46 1.91 -9.61
N SER A 232 22.49 0.84 -10.39
CA SER A 232 23.41 0.64 -11.51
C SER A 232 22.80 1.19 -12.79
N LEU A 233 23.55 2.00 -13.55
CA LEU A 233 23.12 2.53 -14.86
C LEU A 233 22.92 1.43 -15.92
N TRP A 234 23.41 0.24 -15.68
CA TRP A 234 23.45 -0.87 -16.64
C TRP A 234 22.38 -1.93 -16.36
N GLU A 235 21.62 -1.80 -15.28
CA GLU A 235 20.64 -2.76 -14.83
C GLU A 235 19.21 -2.21 -14.98
N ASP A 236 18.29 -3.06 -15.40
CA ASP A 236 16.87 -2.73 -15.47
C ASP A 236 16.24 -2.59 -14.07
N PHE A 237 16.94 -3.09 -13.08
CA PHE A 237 16.56 -3.16 -11.67
C PHE A 237 17.80 -3.00 -10.78
N PRO A 238 17.70 -2.35 -9.61
CA PRO A 238 18.82 -2.04 -8.76
C PRO A 238 19.55 -3.26 -8.21
N ALA A 239 20.81 -3.01 -7.84
CA ALA A 239 21.79 -4.03 -7.47
C ALA A 239 21.54 -4.72 -6.12
N HIS A 240 20.61 -4.26 -5.28
CA HIS A 240 20.35 -4.87 -3.99
C HIS A 240 19.66 -6.24 -4.14
N SER A 241 20.37 -7.28 -3.67
CA SER A 241 19.89 -8.66 -3.74
C SER A 241 18.59 -8.90 -2.96
N GLY A 242 18.32 -8.09 -1.93
CA GLY A 242 17.11 -8.15 -1.10
C GLY A 242 15.80 -7.80 -1.82
N TYR A 243 15.86 -7.23 -3.02
CA TYR A 243 14.66 -6.87 -3.81
C TYR A 243 14.48 -7.72 -5.06
N ARG A 244 15.47 -8.55 -5.37
CA ARG A 244 15.54 -9.22 -6.66
C ARG A 244 14.36 -10.14 -6.93
N ALA A 245 14.01 -11.01 -5.99
CA ALA A 245 12.99 -12.02 -6.23
C ALA A 245 11.57 -11.44 -6.16
N SER A 246 11.27 -10.61 -5.15
CA SER A 246 9.93 -10.00 -4.99
C SER A 246 9.65 -8.95 -6.07
N ILE A 247 10.58 -8.02 -6.30
CA ILE A 247 10.37 -6.94 -7.26
C ILE A 247 10.81 -7.38 -8.66
N GLY A 248 12.10 -7.67 -8.85
CA GLY A 248 12.66 -7.91 -10.19
C GLY A 248 12.10 -9.14 -10.90
N GLU A 249 11.95 -10.25 -10.19
CA GLU A 249 11.53 -11.54 -10.76
C GLU A 249 10.03 -11.83 -10.58
N THR A 250 9.31 -11.04 -9.76
CA THR A 250 7.86 -11.25 -9.54
C THR A 250 7.03 -10.03 -9.94
N LEU A 251 7.21 -8.86 -9.31
CA LEU A 251 6.36 -7.70 -9.55
C LEU A 251 6.52 -7.17 -10.98
N LEU A 252 7.75 -6.93 -11.44
CA LEU A 252 7.99 -6.36 -12.77
C LEU A 252 7.44 -7.24 -13.90
N PRO A 253 7.65 -8.59 -13.94
CA PRO A 253 7.04 -9.45 -14.94
C PRO A 253 5.51 -9.46 -14.89
N LEU A 254 4.90 -9.47 -13.69
CA LEU A 254 3.45 -9.42 -13.56
C LEU A 254 2.88 -8.09 -14.05
N ALA A 255 3.50 -6.98 -13.70
CA ALA A 255 3.09 -5.67 -14.18
C ALA A 255 3.24 -5.56 -15.70
N ALA A 256 4.36 -6.03 -16.27
CA ALA A 256 4.60 -6.00 -17.72
C ALA A 256 3.61 -6.87 -18.52
N GLN A 257 3.10 -7.95 -17.93
CA GLN A 257 2.11 -8.85 -18.56
C GLN A 257 0.67 -8.39 -18.32
N SER A 258 0.45 -7.54 -17.34
CA SER A 258 -0.87 -7.03 -16.97
C SER A 258 -1.29 -5.89 -17.92
N ASN A 259 -2.60 -5.86 -18.25
CA ASN A 259 -3.22 -4.69 -18.89
C ASN A 259 -3.85 -3.73 -17.85
N ILE A 260 -3.65 -4.02 -16.54
CA ILE A 260 -4.21 -3.23 -15.45
C ILE A 260 -3.15 -2.20 -15.03
N PRO A 261 -3.48 -0.90 -14.93
CA PRO A 261 -2.58 0.11 -14.39
C PRO A 261 -2.16 -0.22 -12.95
N VAL A 262 -0.87 -0.12 -12.65
CA VAL A 262 -0.29 -0.40 -11.34
C VAL A 262 0.40 0.87 -10.82
N LEU A 263 0.07 1.26 -9.59
CA LEU A 263 0.79 2.28 -8.83
C LEU A 263 1.61 1.59 -7.74
N LEU A 264 2.93 1.75 -7.77
CA LEU A 264 3.82 1.34 -6.69
C LEU A 264 4.18 2.57 -5.85
N ILE A 265 3.75 2.57 -4.58
CA ILE A 265 4.03 3.63 -3.61
C ILE A 265 5.20 3.17 -2.74
N HIS A 266 6.21 4.03 -2.59
CA HIS A 266 7.33 3.80 -1.68
C HIS A 266 7.90 5.13 -1.13
N GLY A 267 8.91 5.04 -0.25
CA GLY A 267 9.64 6.16 0.34
C GLY A 267 11.14 5.89 0.38
N ASP A 268 11.73 5.92 1.58
CA ASP A 268 13.14 5.62 1.90
C ASP A 268 14.12 6.74 1.51
N SER A 269 14.14 7.17 0.25
CA SER A 269 15.01 8.25 -0.24
C SER A 269 14.48 9.66 0.04
N HIS A 270 13.27 9.81 0.56
CA HIS A 270 12.64 11.07 1.00
C HIS A 270 12.44 12.10 -0.13
N VAL A 271 12.38 11.69 -1.39
CA VAL A 271 12.27 12.59 -2.55
C VAL A 271 10.96 12.33 -3.27
N PHE A 272 10.12 13.35 -3.36
CA PHE A 272 8.87 13.22 -4.13
C PHE A 272 9.18 12.93 -5.61
N ARG A 273 8.64 11.81 -6.11
CA ARG A 273 8.67 11.42 -7.53
C ARG A 273 7.34 10.81 -7.94
N PHE A 274 6.90 11.16 -9.14
CA PHE A 274 5.75 10.51 -9.79
C PHE A 274 6.11 10.29 -11.26
N ASP A 275 6.55 9.08 -11.59
CA ASP A 275 7.14 8.75 -12.89
C ASP A 275 7.00 7.25 -13.24
N GLN A 276 7.60 6.81 -14.34
CA GLN A 276 7.58 5.42 -14.82
C GLN A 276 9.02 4.92 -15.07
N PRO A 277 9.83 4.71 -14.01
CA PRO A 277 11.24 4.36 -14.17
C PRO A 277 11.50 2.88 -14.42
N PHE A 278 10.47 2.02 -14.26
CA PHE A 278 10.64 0.58 -14.28
C PHE A 278 10.80 0.03 -15.68
N MET A 279 11.76 -0.87 -15.81
CA MET A 279 12.04 -1.60 -17.05
C MET A 279 12.07 -3.10 -16.79
N LEU A 280 11.77 -3.87 -17.82
CA LEU A 280 11.99 -5.31 -17.86
C LEU A 280 12.69 -5.66 -19.17
N ASN A 281 13.86 -6.30 -19.09
CA ASN A 281 14.69 -6.60 -20.25
C ASN A 281 14.96 -5.35 -21.13
N LYS A 282 15.30 -4.22 -20.48
CA LYS A 282 15.56 -2.90 -21.09
C LYS A 282 14.37 -2.28 -21.84
N LYS A 283 13.17 -2.76 -21.57
CA LYS A 283 11.93 -2.20 -22.12
C LYS A 283 11.10 -1.56 -21.01
N PRO A 284 10.60 -0.34 -21.18
CA PRO A 284 9.72 0.31 -20.20
C PRO A 284 8.47 -0.54 -19.93
N ILE A 285 7.99 -0.48 -18.70
CA ILE A 285 6.71 -1.07 -18.27
C ILE A 285 5.69 0.08 -18.13
N PRO A 286 4.96 0.43 -19.21
CA PRO A 286 4.10 1.61 -19.20
C PRO A 286 2.89 1.52 -18.26
N GLN A 287 2.55 0.32 -17.78
CA GLN A 287 1.48 0.11 -16.83
C GLN A 287 1.91 0.34 -15.38
N LEU A 288 3.22 0.44 -15.11
CA LEU A 288 3.76 0.56 -13.76
C LEU A 288 4.27 1.97 -13.49
N THR A 289 3.52 2.70 -12.69
CA THR A 289 3.87 4.05 -12.23
C THR A 289 4.45 3.98 -10.82
N ARG A 290 5.51 4.73 -10.56
CA ARG A 290 6.08 4.96 -9.24
C ARG A 290 5.48 6.22 -8.62
N LEU A 291 5.14 6.11 -7.33
CA LEU A 291 4.94 7.24 -6.44
C LEU A 291 5.92 7.09 -5.27
N GLU A 292 6.93 7.93 -5.22
CA GLU A 292 7.79 8.06 -4.06
C GLU A 292 7.28 9.25 -3.21
N VAL A 293 6.99 9.00 -1.93
CA VAL A 293 6.51 10.04 -1.04
C VAL A 293 7.68 10.85 -0.49
N PRO A 294 7.50 12.16 -0.22
CA PRO A 294 8.49 12.94 0.52
C PRO A 294 8.60 12.46 1.97
N GLY A 295 9.66 12.85 2.67
CA GLY A 295 9.88 12.45 4.06
C GLY A 295 10.99 13.24 4.73
N ALA A 296 11.37 12.84 5.94
CA ALA A 296 12.40 13.48 6.77
C ALA A 296 12.11 14.98 7.00
N GLY A 297 12.92 15.86 6.40
CA GLY A 297 12.75 17.31 6.49
C GLY A 297 11.61 17.88 5.62
N ASP A 298 11.12 17.12 4.67
CA ASP A 298 9.99 17.48 3.81
C ASP A 298 8.68 16.90 4.38
N VAL A 299 8.08 17.65 5.32
CA VAL A 299 6.88 17.22 6.07
C VAL A 299 5.63 17.46 5.22
N ARG A 300 5.53 16.74 4.10
CA ARG A 300 4.36 16.75 3.22
C ARG A 300 3.83 15.34 3.01
N ALA A 301 2.58 15.24 2.57
CA ALA A 301 1.97 14.01 2.11
C ALA A 301 1.60 14.13 0.63
N VAL A 302 1.20 13.03 0.02
CA VAL A 302 0.72 13.01 -1.36
C VAL A 302 -0.76 12.67 -1.38
N HIS A 303 -1.57 13.61 -1.85
CA HIS A 303 -2.98 13.36 -2.15
C HIS A 303 -3.08 12.71 -3.52
N VAL A 304 -3.62 11.50 -3.56
CA VAL A 304 -3.80 10.71 -4.78
C VAL A 304 -5.28 10.69 -5.13
N THR A 305 -5.63 11.21 -6.30
CA THR A 305 -6.98 11.07 -6.88
C THR A 305 -6.98 9.87 -7.83
N VAL A 306 -7.99 9.03 -7.71
CA VAL A 306 -8.17 7.85 -8.57
C VAL A 306 -9.45 8.00 -9.38
N ASP A 307 -9.33 8.06 -10.70
CA ASP A 307 -10.46 8.03 -11.64
C ASP A 307 -10.33 6.83 -12.57
N THR A 308 -11.00 5.74 -12.23
CA THR A 308 -10.94 4.47 -12.97
C THR A 308 -11.60 4.52 -14.36
N ARG A 309 -12.17 5.65 -14.77
CA ARG A 309 -12.69 5.90 -16.13
C ARG A 309 -11.59 6.35 -17.07
N GLN A 310 -10.47 6.83 -16.53
CA GLN A 310 -9.32 7.29 -17.32
C GLN A 310 -8.38 6.13 -17.63
N ARG A 311 -7.65 6.25 -18.73
CA ARG A 311 -6.58 5.30 -19.08
C ARG A 311 -5.45 5.32 -18.05
N ASP A 312 -5.06 6.51 -17.62
CA ASP A 312 -4.09 6.78 -16.57
C ASP A 312 -4.88 7.24 -15.33
N PRO A 313 -5.24 6.30 -14.43
CA PRO A 313 -6.25 6.58 -13.42
C PRO A 313 -5.74 7.40 -12.24
N PHE A 314 -4.43 7.62 -12.11
CA PHE A 314 -3.82 8.23 -10.95
C PHE A 314 -3.38 9.66 -11.25
N ALA A 315 -3.84 10.61 -10.41
CA ALA A 315 -3.35 11.98 -10.39
C ALA A 315 -2.90 12.33 -8.98
N VAL A 316 -1.79 13.06 -8.83
CA VAL A 316 -1.19 13.35 -7.55
C VAL A 316 -0.99 14.84 -7.34
N ARG A 317 -1.06 15.29 -6.08
CA ARG A 317 -0.59 16.58 -5.64
C ARG A 317 0.02 16.49 -4.24
N LEU A 318 0.96 17.35 -3.95
CA LEU A 318 1.51 17.49 -2.61
C LEU A 318 0.49 18.16 -1.68
N LEU A 319 0.47 17.72 -0.44
CA LEU A 319 -0.36 18.26 0.64
C LEU A 319 0.55 18.81 1.73
N GLU A 320 0.47 20.11 1.92
CA GLU A 320 1.24 20.85 2.92
C GLU A 320 0.61 20.68 4.33
N PRO A 321 1.40 20.78 5.40
CA PRO A 321 0.85 20.91 6.75
C PRO A 321 -0.13 22.06 6.87
N ALA A 322 -1.21 21.88 7.62
CA ALA A 322 -2.14 22.97 7.89
C ALA A 322 -1.43 24.14 8.59
N ALA A 323 -1.77 25.35 8.24
CA ALA A 323 -1.24 26.52 8.93
C ALA A 323 -1.46 26.40 10.45
N THR A 324 -0.46 26.78 11.21
CA THR A 324 -0.61 26.88 12.69
C THR A 324 -1.60 28.00 12.98
N PRO A 325 -2.65 27.76 13.79
CA PRO A 325 -3.64 28.76 14.15
C PRO A 325 -3.03 29.89 14.98
#